data_15cfb0f298c8946659ce06c426858ffa
#
_entry.id   15cfb0f298c8946659ce06c426858ffa
#
_cell.length_a   1.000
_cell.length_b   1.000
_cell.length_c   1.000
_cell.angle_alpha   90.00
_cell.angle_beta   90.00
_cell.angle_gamma   90.00
#
_symmetry.space_group_name_H-M   'P 1'
#
loop_
_entity.id
_entity.type
_entity.pdbx_description
1 polymer ?
#
loop_
_entity_poly.entity_id
_entity_poly.type
_entity_poly.pdbx_seq_one_letter_code
_entity_poly.pdbx_strand_id
1 'polypeptide(L)'
;MPFDNAYEAITEENDHTHWAFGTGFDDPLAGIDTAVPPGMDRDDLAADCLMFGDDALIMSHRLAEWCTNAPELEDEVALANIALDLLGQARLLLSRSAQVSGSGTEDTLAYLRDEHEFRNVRLAELPRRNFAHEIVRLLVFSTWRLAILTRLVDSPDPVLAAIAAKDVKELTYHRNYAAG
;
A
#
# COMPACT_ATOMS: atom_id res chain seq x y z
N MET A 1 -8.19 42.06 -1.98
CA MET A 1 -7.86 40.76 -1.32
C MET A 1 -6.88 40.09 -2.24
N PRO A 2 -5.63 39.97 -1.91
CA PRO A 2 -4.66 39.40 -2.83
C PRO A 2 -4.75 37.87 -2.81
N PHE A 3 -4.93 37.28 -3.99
CA PHE A 3 -4.78 35.86 -4.24
C PHE A 3 -3.34 35.43 -4.51
N ASP A 4 -2.37 36.34 -4.27
CA ASP A 4 -0.97 36.12 -4.64
C ASP A 4 -0.22 35.10 -3.76
N ASN A 5 -0.71 34.78 -2.56
CA ASN A 5 -0.02 33.87 -1.64
C ASN A 5 -0.35 32.37 -1.83
N ALA A 6 -1.36 32.04 -2.62
CA ALA A 6 -1.70 30.63 -2.82
C ALA A 6 -0.73 29.89 -3.74
N TYR A 7 -0.09 30.60 -4.67
CA TYR A 7 0.92 30.02 -5.57
C TYR A 7 2.30 29.95 -4.93
N GLU A 8 2.66 30.92 -4.08
CA GLU A 8 3.94 30.90 -3.35
C GLU A 8 3.97 29.75 -2.32
N ALA A 9 2.86 29.46 -1.67
CA ALA A 9 2.75 28.34 -0.72
C ALA A 9 2.90 26.95 -1.37
N ILE A 10 2.72 26.84 -2.69
CA ILE A 10 2.88 25.59 -3.46
C ILE A 10 4.32 25.44 -3.97
N THR A 11 5.07 26.52 -4.05
CA THR A 11 6.45 26.54 -4.61
C THR A 11 7.55 26.65 -3.56
N GLU A 12 7.23 26.84 -2.28
CA GLU A 12 8.21 26.69 -1.22
C GLU A 12 8.57 25.20 -1.09
N GLU A 13 9.79 24.85 -1.52
CA GLU A 13 10.42 23.56 -1.24
C GLU A 13 10.58 23.38 0.28
N ASN A 14 9.52 22.93 0.93
CA ASN A 14 9.61 22.37 2.27
C ASN A 14 9.98 20.90 2.13
N ASP A 15 11.10 20.52 2.69
CA ASP A 15 11.63 19.14 2.79
C ASP A 15 10.67 18.15 3.50
N HIS A 16 9.45 18.60 3.78
CA HIS A 16 8.34 17.88 4.43
C HIS A 16 7.03 17.99 3.65
N THR A 17 7.07 18.12 2.32
CA THR A 17 5.85 18.15 1.51
C THR A 17 5.16 16.79 1.51
N HIS A 18 4.47 16.52 2.59
CA HIS A 18 3.39 15.56 2.58
C HIS A 18 2.22 16.15 1.78
N TRP A 19 1.88 15.49 0.71
CA TRP A 19 0.68 15.69 -0.07
C TRP A 19 -0.56 15.28 0.77
N ALA A 20 -0.86 16.02 1.79
CA ALA A 20 -2.05 15.78 2.59
C ALA A 20 -2.65 17.12 3.00
N PHE A 21 -3.82 17.40 2.48
CA PHE A 21 -4.62 18.54 2.88
C PHE A 21 -4.75 18.57 4.42
N GLY A 22 -3.93 19.38 5.08
CA GLY A 22 -4.18 19.96 6.40
C GLY A 22 -4.28 19.02 7.60
N THR A 23 -3.95 17.75 7.48
CA THR A 23 -3.93 16.82 8.61
C THR A 23 -2.51 16.33 8.84
N GLY A 24 -1.94 16.60 10.01
CA GLY A 24 -0.70 15.96 10.44
C GLY A 24 -0.94 14.44 10.50
N PHE A 25 -0.53 13.73 9.46
CA PHE A 25 -0.43 12.28 9.54
C PHE A 25 0.80 11.96 10.39
N ASP A 26 0.58 11.32 11.52
CA ASP A 26 1.67 10.70 12.25
C ASP A 26 2.30 9.65 11.34
N ASP A 27 3.60 9.80 11.07
CA ASP A 27 4.36 8.77 10.34
C ASP A 27 4.34 7.48 11.17
N PRO A 28 3.70 6.40 10.69
CA PRO A 28 3.59 5.15 11.44
C PRO A 28 4.95 4.49 11.71
N LEU A 29 6.01 4.95 11.03
CA LEU A 29 7.37 4.45 11.17
C LEU A 29 8.27 5.41 11.95
N ALA A 30 7.75 6.55 12.44
CA ALA A 30 8.53 7.52 13.20
C ALA A 30 9.17 6.88 14.45
N GLY A 31 10.50 7.01 14.56
CA GLY A 31 11.26 6.50 15.70
C GLY A 31 11.51 4.98 15.72
N ILE A 32 11.11 4.25 14.67
CA ILE A 32 11.41 2.82 14.55
C ILE A 32 12.86 2.62 14.08
N ASP A 33 13.57 1.69 14.71
CA ASP A 33 14.90 1.28 14.24
C ASP A 33 14.78 0.63 12.85
N THR A 34 15.47 1.19 11.88
CA THR A 34 15.46 0.72 10.50
C THR A 34 16.58 -0.26 10.16
N ALA A 35 17.48 -0.54 11.12
CA ALA A 35 18.54 -1.52 10.92
C ALA A 35 17.95 -2.92 10.72
N VAL A 36 18.50 -3.66 9.75
CA VAL A 36 18.10 -5.07 9.56
C VAL A 36 18.64 -5.90 10.72
N PRO A 37 17.80 -6.68 11.42
CA PRO A 37 18.22 -7.46 12.57
C PRO A 37 19.34 -8.44 12.26
N PRO A 38 20.26 -8.70 13.20
CA PRO A 38 21.32 -9.70 13.02
C PRO A 38 20.74 -11.09 12.71
N GLY A 39 21.26 -11.74 11.71
CA GLY A 39 20.85 -13.10 11.31
C GLY A 39 19.66 -13.14 10.32
N MET A 40 19.07 -12.00 9.97
CA MET A 40 18.10 -11.92 8.90
C MET A 40 18.80 -11.71 7.56
N ASP A 41 18.42 -12.47 6.55
CA ASP A 41 18.91 -12.29 5.19
C ASP A 41 18.28 -11.02 4.59
N ARG A 42 19.15 -10.13 4.09
CA ARG A 42 18.72 -8.83 3.53
C ARG A 42 18.00 -9.01 2.20
N ASP A 43 18.48 -9.92 1.37
CA ASP A 43 17.91 -10.14 0.04
C ASP A 43 16.52 -10.78 0.16
N ASP A 44 16.36 -11.73 1.08
CA ASP A 44 15.05 -12.34 1.37
C ASP A 44 14.07 -11.30 1.93
N LEU A 45 14.48 -10.47 2.91
CA LEU A 45 13.63 -9.40 3.45
C LEU A 45 13.22 -8.38 2.38
N ALA A 46 14.17 -7.97 1.53
CA ALA A 46 13.87 -7.04 0.44
C ALA A 46 12.90 -7.65 -0.58
N ALA A 47 13.09 -8.94 -0.91
CA ALA A 47 12.22 -9.67 -1.83
C ALA A 47 10.80 -9.85 -1.27
N ASP A 48 10.66 -10.16 0.01
CA ASP A 48 9.36 -10.30 0.68
C ASP A 48 8.62 -8.95 0.70
N CYS A 49 9.31 -7.87 1.10
CA CYS A 49 8.72 -6.53 1.07
C CYS A 49 8.32 -6.10 -0.35
N LEU A 50 9.14 -6.42 -1.36
CA LEU A 50 8.83 -6.14 -2.76
C LEU A 50 7.56 -6.89 -3.20
N MET A 51 7.48 -8.18 -2.94
CA MET A 51 6.35 -9.02 -3.32
C MET A 51 5.05 -8.56 -2.66
N PHE A 52 5.06 -8.30 -1.36
CA PHE A 52 3.87 -7.77 -0.66
C PHE A 52 3.52 -6.33 -1.08
N GLY A 53 4.51 -5.53 -1.43
CA GLY A 53 4.32 -4.18 -1.99
C GLY A 53 3.63 -4.24 -3.36
N ASP A 54 4.10 -5.13 -4.24
CA ASP A 54 3.52 -5.35 -5.56
C ASP A 54 2.07 -5.83 -5.50
N ASP A 55 1.78 -6.76 -4.59
CA ASP A 55 0.41 -7.24 -4.34
C ASP A 55 -0.54 -6.08 -4.04
N ALA A 56 -0.14 -5.21 -3.11
CA ALA A 56 -0.95 -4.07 -2.71
C ALA A 56 -1.08 -3.03 -3.83
N LEU A 57 0.01 -2.73 -4.53
CA LEU A 57 0.03 -1.77 -5.63
C LEU A 57 -0.90 -2.20 -6.77
N ILE A 58 -0.77 -3.43 -7.25
CA ILE A 58 -1.58 -3.91 -8.36
C ILE A 58 -3.05 -4.03 -7.95
N MET A 59 -3.34 -4.52 -6.75
CA MET A 59 -4.72 -4.59 -6.27
C MET A 59 -5.35 -3.21 -6.07
N SER A 60 -4.60 -2.21 -5.59
CA SER A 60 -5.03 -0.82 -5.52
C SER A 60 -5.46 -0.29 -6.89
N HIS A 61 -4.64 -0.49 -7.92
CA HIS A 61 -4.97 -0.09 -9.29
C HIS A 61 -6.24 -0.78 -9.82
N ARG A 62 -6.41 -2.07 -9.52
CA ARG A 62 -7.61 -2.81 -9.92
C ARG A 62 -8.89 -2.31 -9.27
N LEU A 63 -8.82 -1.91 -8.01
CA LEU A 63 -9.96 -1.31 -7.32
C LEU A 63 -10.27 0.10 -7.85
N ALA A 64 -9.25 0.88 -8.17
CA ALA A 64 -9.42 2.21 -8.77
C ALA A 64 -10.18 2.17 -10.12
N GLU A 65 -10.13 1.06 -10.87
CA GLU A 65 -10.93 0.88 -12.09
C GLU A 65 -12.45 0.89 -11.84
N TRP A 66 -12.87 0.71 -10.58
CA TRP A 66 -14.28 0.72 -10.18
C TRP A 66 -14.78 2.10 -9.76
N CYS A 67 -13.90 3.08 -9.57
CA CYS A 67 -14.30 4.46 -9.42
C CYS A 67 -15.05 4.89 -10.68
N THR A 68 -16.29 5.35 -10.54
CA THR A 68 -17.23 5.67 -11.63
C THR A 68 -17.86 4.47 -12.36
N ASN A 69 -17.64 3.25 -11.89
CA ASN A 69 -18.18 2.04 -12.51
C ASN A 69 -18.87 1.09 -11.53
N ALA A 70 -18.83 1.35 -10.22
CA ALA A 70 -19.56 0.56 -9.25
C ALA A 70 -21.09 0.83 -9.33
N PRO A 71 -21.93 -0.11 -8.86
CA PRO A 71 -23.39 0.02 -8.96
C PRO A 71 -23.96 1.18 -8.15
N GLU A 72 -23.40 1.45 -6.97
CA GLU A 72 -23.85 2.47 -6.05
C GLU A 72 -22.70 3.41 -5.68
N LEU A 73 -23.03 4.67 -5.34
CA LEU A 73 -22.03 5.68 -4.95
C LEU A 73 -21.24 5.26 -3.71
N GLU A 74 -21.92 4.61 -2.78
CA GLU A 74 -21.33 4.10 -1.54
C GLU A 74 -20.26 3.06 -1.83
N ASP A 75 -20.47 2.20 -2.82
CA ASP A 75 -19.50 1.21 -3.26
C ASP A 75 -18.29 1.88 -3.93
N GLU A 76 -18.50 2.90 -4.76
CA GLU A 76 -17.41 3.68 -5.35
C GLU A 76 -16.51 4.29 -4.28
N VAL A 77 -17.10 4.95 -3.29
CA VAL A 77 -16.38 5.59 -2.19
C VAL A 77 -15.64 4.55 -1.35
N ALA A 78 -16.29 3.42 -1.03
CA ALA A 78 -15.67 2.35 -0.26
C ALA A 78 -14.46 1.74 -1.01
N LEU A 79 -14.62 1.41 -2.29
CA LEU A 79 -13.53 0.85 -3.10
C LEU A 79 -12.40 1.85 -3.33
N ALA A 80 -12.71 3.15 -3.50
CA ALA A 80 -11.69 4.19 -3.60
C ALA A 80 -10.86 4.30 -2.31
N ASN A 81 -11.50 4.27 -1.14
CA ASN A 81 -10.79 4.29 0.14
C ASN A 81 -9.94 3.03 0.35
N ILE A 82 -10.47 1.85 0.03
CA ILE A 82 -9.71 0.58 0.08
C ILE A 82 -8.51 0.63 -0.87
N ALA A 83 -8.68 1.20 -2.06
CA ALA A 83 -7.57 1.38 -3.01
C ALA A 83 -6.48 2.31 -2.45
N LEU A 84 -6.85 3.41 -1.77
CA LEU A 84 -5.91 4.32 -1.13
C LEU A 84 -5.18 3.67 0.05
N ASP A 85 -5.87 2.88 0.87
CA ASP A 85 -5.23 2.11 1.95
C ASP A 85 -4.18 1.15 1.38
N LEU A 86 -4.53 0.38 0.34
CA LEU A 86 -3.60 -0.53 -0.32
C LEU A 86 -2.42 0.20 -0.98
N LEU A 87 -2.65 1.39 -1.55
CA LEU A 87 -1.57 2.22 -2.09
C LEU A 87 -0.62 2.67 -0.97
N GLY A 88 -1.15 3.04 0.19
CA GLY A 88 -0.37 3.36 1.38
C GLY A 88 0.47 2.18 1.86
N GLN A 89 -0.12 0.98 1.90
CA GLN A 89 0.60 -0.27 2.20
C GLN A 89 1.73 -0.54 1.20
N ALA A 90 1.45 -0.38 -0.10
CA ALA A 90 2.45 -0.56 -1.15
C ALA A 90 3.64 0.38 -0.96
N ARG A 91 3.40 1.67 -0.71
CA ARG A 91 4.45 2.66 -0.50
C ARG A 91 5.38 2.27 0.65
N LEU A 92 4.84 1.92 1.81
CA LEU A 92 5.64 1.53 2.97
C LEU A 92 6.49 0.28 2.70
N LEU A 93 5.91 -0.73 2.06
CA LEU A 93 6.59 -1.99 1.74
C LEU A 93 7.67 -1.82 0.66
N LEU A 94 7.37 -1.07 -0.41
CA LEU A 94 8.35 -0.77 -1.46
C LEU A 94 9.49 0.11 -0.93
N SER A 95 9.17 1.08 -0.07
CA SER A 95 10.18 1.88 0.62
C SER A 95 11.10 1.01 1.48
N ARG A 96 10.54 0.05 2.24
CA ARG A 96 11.35 -0.89 3.03
C ARG A 96 12.22 -1.78 2.14
N SER A 97 11.67 -2.31 1.03
CA SER A 97 12.42 -3.09 0.06
C SER A 97 13.61 -2.33 -0.50
N ALA A 98 13.40 -1.08 -0.96
CA ALA A 98 14.46 -0.20 -1.46
C ALA A 98 15.54 0.09 -0.40
N GLN A 99 15.12 0.37 0.83
CA GLN A 99 16.03 0.64 1.95
C GLN A 99 16.89 -0.57 2.29
N VAL A 100 16.30 -1.76 2.34
CA VAL A 100 16.99 -3.01 2.69
C VAL A 100 17.94 -3.44 1.57
N SER A 101 17.50 -3.39 0.31
CA SER A 101 18.34 -3.73 -0.85
C SER A 101 19.45 -2.70 -1.09
N GLY A 102 19.28 -1.46 -0.61
CA GLY A 102 20.19 -0.35 -0.88
C GLY A 102 20.13 0.15 -2.33
N SER A 103 19.04 -0.15 -3.06
CA SER A 103 18.88 0.18 -4.47
C SER A 103 17.50 0.76 -4.76
N GLY A 104 17.46 1.89 -5.44
CA GLY A 104 16.23 2.54 -5.88
C GLY A 104 15.48 3.28 -4.78
N THR A 105 14.27 3.64 -5.09
CA THR A 105 13.28 4.29 -4.21
C THR A 105 11.93 3.60 -4.39
N GLU A 106 10.94 3.93 -3.56
CA GLU A 106 9.57 3.44 -3.74
C GLU A 106 9.05 3.75 -5.16
N ASP A 107 9.35 4.95 -5.69
CA ASP A 107 8.90 5.37 -7.02
C ASP A 107 9.59 4.58 -8.13
N THR A 108 10.90 4.31 -8.01
CA THR A 108 11.60 3.49 -9.01
C THR A 108 11.05 2.07 -9.04
N LEU A 109 10.70 1.51 -7.87
CA LEU A 109 10.09 0.19 -7.77
C LEU A 109 8.64 0.17 -8.25
N ALA A 110 7.89 1.27 -8.11
CA ALA A 110 6.51 1.35 -8.56
C ALA A 110 6.37 1.61 -10.06
N TYR A 111 7.24 2.46 -10.66
CA TYR A 111 6.99 3.05 -11.98
C TYR A 111 8.03 2.71 -13.04
N LEU A 112 9.23 2.29 -12.66
CA LEU A 112 10.34 2.12 -13.60
C LEU A 112 10.74 0.67 -13.84
N ARG A 113 9.98 -0.28 -13.33
CA ARG A 113 10.16 -1.72 -13.61
C ARG A 113 9.32 -2.16 -14.80
N ASP A 114 9.85 -3.11 -15.55
CA ASP A 114 9.09 -3.79 -16.61
C ASP A 114 8.06 -4.76 -16.01
N GLU A 115 7.03 -5.09 -16.78
CA GLU A 115 5.91 -5.93 -16.32
C GLU A 115 6.34 -7.28 -15.73
N HIS A 116 7.39 -7.89 -16.27
CA HIS A 116 7.91 -9.19 -15.82
C HIS A 116 8.72 -9.14 -14.51
N GLU A 117 9.03 -7.94 -14.02
CA GLU A 117 9.74 -7.73 -12.76
C GLU A 117 8.80 -7.64 -11.56
N PHE A 118 7.50 -7.46 -11.81
CA PHE A 118 6.50 -7.48 -10.74
C PHE A 118 6.27 -8.89 -10.20
N ARG A 119 6.12 -9.00 -8.88
CA ARG A 119 6.04 -10.27 -8.14
C ARG A 119 4.71 -10.47 -7.43
N ASN A 120 3.69 -9.77 -7.86
CA ASN A 120 2.35 -9.84 -7.29
C ASN A 120 1.67 -11.19 -7.57
N VAL A 121 0.72 -11.55 -6.71
CA VAL A 121 -0.10 -12.74 -6.89
C VAL A 121 -0.99 -12.63 -8.12
N ARG A 122 -1.14 -13.74 -8.84
CA ARG A 122 -1.97 -13.80 -10.05
C ARG A 122 -3.43 -13.38 -9.82
N LEU A 123 -3.94 -13.50 -8.59
CA LEU A 123 -5.28 -13.03 -8.24
C LEU A 123 -5.48 -11.55 -8.52
N ALA A 124 -4.45 -10.71 -8.26
CA ALA A 124 -4.49 -9.28 -8.53
C ALA A 124 -4.49 -8.94 -10.02
N GLU A 125 -3.96 -9.83 -10.89
CA GLU A 125 -3.88 -9.63 -12.35
C GLU A 125 -5.17 -9.99 -13.10
N LEU A 126 -6.12 -10.64 -12.45
CA LEU A 126 -7.33 -11.09 -13.13
C LEU A 126 -8.04 -9.91 -13.82
N PRO A 127 -8.47 -10.07 -15.07
CA PRO A 127 -9.13 -8.99 -15.79
C PRO A 127 -10.44 -8.59 -15.11
N ARG A 128 -10.79 -7.32 -15.22
CA ARG A 128 -12.07 -6.81 -14.73
C ARG A 128 -13.23 -7.56 -15.41
N ARG A 129 -14.17 -7.99 -14.60
CA ARG A 129 -15.42 -8.62 -15.04
C ARG A 129 -16.62 -7.81 -14.54
N ASN A 130 -17.54 -8.44 -13.83
CA ASN A 130 -18.65 -7.76 -13.14
C ASN A 130 -18.30 -7.42 -11.69
N PHE A 131 -19.12 -6.59 -11.06
CA PHE A 131 -18.91 -6.11 -9.70
C PHE A 131 -18.84 -7.25 -8.67
N ALA A 132 -19.75 -8.24 -8.76
CA ALA A 132 -19.73 -9.39 -7.85
C ALA A 132 -18.41 -10.17 -7.91
N HIS A 133 -17.82 -10.32 -9.10
CA HIS A 133 -16.51 -10.94 -9.25
C HIS A 133 -15.42 -10.11 -8.55
N GLU A 134 -15.50 -8.79 -8.60
CA GLU A 134 -14.56 -7.89 -7.90
C GLU A 134 -14.67 -8.02 -6.38
N ILE A 135 -15.89 -8.04 -5.85
CA ILE A 135 -16.11 -8.22 -4.41
C ILE A 135 -15.57 -9.56 -3.93
N VAL A 136 -15.78 -10.64 -4.68
CA VAL A 136 -15.20 -11.96 -4.36
C VAL A 136 -13.67 -11.92 -4.43
N ARG A 137 -13.09 -11.27 -5.44
CA ARG A 137 -11.64 -11.08 -5.55
C ARG A 137 -11.09 -10.35 -4.34
N LEU A 138 -11.72 -9.23 -3.96
CA LEU A 138 -11.34 -8.46 -2.79
C LEU A 138 -11.46 -9.28 -1.48
N LEU A 139 -12.54 -10.07 -1.33
CA LEU A 139 -12.73 -10.94 -0.17
C LEU A 139 -11.60 -11.96 -0.03
N VAL A 140 -11.28 -12.66 -1.12
CA VAL A 140 -10.21 -13.68 -1.13
C VAL A 140 -8.85 -13.02 -0.86
N PHE A 141 -8.55 -11.92 -1.55
CA PHE A 141 -7.30 -11.18 -1.40
C PHE A 141 -7.11 -10.68 0.04
N SER A 142 -8.13 -9.99 0.58
CA SER A 142 -8.07 -9.43 1.93
C SER A 142 -7.97 -10.51 3.00
N THR A 143 -8.69 -11.63 2.86
CA THR A 143 -8.64 -12.75 3.80
C THR A 143 -7.26 -13.39 3.83
N TRP A 144 -6.69 -13.68 2.67
CA TRP A 144 -5.35 -14.25 2.53
C TRP A 144 -4.28 -13.31 3.09
N ARG A 145 -4.31 -12.05 2.66
CA ARG A 145 -3.34 -11.03 3.09
C ARG A 145 -3.42 -10.75 4.59
N LEU A 146 -4.63 -10.67 5.15
CA LEU A 146 -4.85 -10.52 6.59
C LEU A 146 -4.20 -11.67 7.38
N ALA A 147 -4.35 -12.90 6.93
CA ALA A 147 -3.74 -14.06 7.60
C ALA A 147 -2.21 -14.01 7.60
N ILE A 148 -1.60 -13.51 6.53
CA ILE A 148 -0.14 -13.32 6.44
C ILE A 148 0.32 -12.19 7.34
N LEU A 149 -0.27 -10.98 7.18
CA LEU A 149 0.16 -9.81 7.92
C LEU A 149 -0.09 -9.96 9.43
N THR A 150 -1.12 -10.68 9.85
CA THR A 150 -1.31 -11.01 11.27
C THR A 150 -0.10 -11.77 11.86
N ARG A 151 0.58 -12.60 11.08
CA ARG A 151 1.80 -13.29 11.53
C ARG A 151 3.02 -12.38 11.46
N LEU A 152 3.05 -11.46 10.51
CA LEU A 152 4.16 -10.52 10.34
C LEU A 152 4.18 -9.40 11.40
N VAL A 153 3.12 -9.24 12.19
CA VAL A 153 3.14 -8.37 13.38
C VAL A 153 4.24 -8.78 14.37
N ASP A 154 4.57 -10.07 14.42
CA ASP A 154 5.65 -10.62 15.25
C ASP A 154 6.98 -10.77 14.46
N SER A 155 7.13 -10.09 13.32
CA SER A 155 8.37 -10.12 12.55
C SER A 155 9.55 -9.61 13.37
N PRO A 156 10.73 -10.27 13.29
CA PRO A 156 11.94 -9.73 13.87
C PRO A 156 12.38 -8.39 13.28
N ASP A 157 11.99 -8.08 12.04
CA ASP A 157 12.20 -6.75 11.44
C ASP A 157 11.17 -5.76 11.98
N PRO A 158 11.61 -4.73 12.77
CA PRO A 158 10.68 -3.84 13.44
C PRO A 158 9.88 -2.95 12.48
N VAL A 159 10.44 -2.65 11.30
CA VAL A 159 9.73 -1.86 10.27
C VAL A 159 8.61 -2.70 9.67
N LEU A 160 8.90 -3.93 9.25
CA LEU A 160 7.89 -4.84 8.70
C LEU A 160 6.80 -5.16 9.73
N ALA A 161 7.16 -5.36 11.01
CA ALA A 161 6.21 -5.56 12.09
C ALA A 161 5.25 -4.37 12.27
N ALA A 162 5.77 -3.15 12.22
CA ALA A 162 4.96 -1.93 12.35
C ALA A 162 4.03 -1.72 11.14
N ILE A 163 4.52 -1.96 9.94
CA ILE A 163 3.70 -1.95 8.72
C ILE A 163 2.57 -2.96 8.86
N ALA A 164 2.89 -4.20 9.22
CA ALA A 164 1.89 -5.27 9.40
C ALA A 164 0.83 -4.92 10.46
N ALA A 165 1.24 -4.34 11.59
CA ALA A 165 0.33 -3.94 12.67
C ALA A 165 -0.67 -2.85 12.25
N LYS A 166 -0.23 -1.92 11.38
CA LYS A 166 -1.11 -0.92 10.76
C LYS A 166 -2.07 -1.60 9.78
N ASP A 167 -1.53 -2.36 8.84
CA ASP A 167 -2.24 -2.93 7.70
C ASP A 167 -3.30 -3.96 8.12
N VAL A 168 -3.08 -4.71 9.21
CA VAL A 168 -4.07 -5.65 9.77
C VAL A 168 -5.40 -4.97 10.10
N LYS A 169 -5.38 -3.72 10.57
CA LYS A 169 -6.60 -2.96 10.88
C LYS A 169 -7.37 -2.62 9.61
N GLU A 170 -6.67 -2.14 8.60
CA GLU A 170 -7.24 -1.79 7.30
C GLU A 170 -7.81 -3.04 6.60
N LEU A 171 -7.04 -4.12 6.54
CA LEU A 171 -7.47 -5.38 5.91
C LEU A 171 -8.65 -6.04 6.62
N THR A 172 -8.80 -5.84 7.93
CA THR A 172 -9.99 -6.28 8.66
C THR A 172 -11.23 -5.56 8.14
N TYR A 173 -11.13 -4.26 7.88
CA TYR A 173 -12.21 -3.49 7.25
C TYR A 173 -12.47 -3.96 5.81
N HIS A 174 -11.42 -4.10 4.98
CA HIS A 174 -11.54 -4.55 3.58
C HIS A 174 -12.26 -5.88 3.47
N ARG A 175 -11.85 -6.86 4.29
CA ARG A 175 -12.51 -8.18 4.33
C ARG A 175 -13.97 -8.08 4.77
N ASN A 176 -14.27 -7.31 5.80
CA ASN A 176 -15.64 -7.17 6.31
C ASN A 176 -16.54 -6.48 5.30
N TYR A 177 -16.07 -5.45 4.61
CA TYR A 177 -16.80 -4.83 3.51
C TYR A 177 -17.12 -5.83 2.39
N ALA A 178 -16.13 -6.62 1.99
CA ALA A 178 -16.32 -7.59 0.91
C ALA A 178 -17.15 -8.84 1.30
N ALA A 179 -17.37 -9.06 2.59
CA ALA A 179 -18.16 -10.19 3.10
C ALA A 179 -19.65 -9.85 3.34
N GLY A 180 -20.01 -8.56 3.39
CA GLY A 180 -21.37 -8.07 3.67
C GLY A 180 -22.14 -7.75 2.44
#